data_f110f1723f0f869c6501f430e1061f5f
#
_entry.id   f110f1723f0f869c6501f430e1061f5f
#
_cell.length_a   1.000
_cell.length_b   1.000
_cell.length_c   1.000
_cell.angle_alpha   90.00
_cell.angle_beta   90.00
_cell.angle_gamma   90.00
#
_symmetry.space_group_name_H-M   'P 1'
#
loop_
_entity.id
_entity.type
_entity.pdbx_description
1 polymer ?
#
loop_
_entity_poly.entity_id
_entity_poly.type
_entity_poly.pdbx_seq_one_letter_code
_entity_poly.pdbx_strand_id
1 'polypeptide(L)'
;MKRSTCVLICLLCALPFILFDAFVYLHFTRRLMNPFGKEMQEKSIVLQDFLPFDEGSRIVKVRAAEEYRFASGDVMPVLDGATALYPVYSAFFNAMYPVGTCSFNGADFEEGSFLQKRNTGGAFKAIVNGTADIIFCASPSQEQLEYAAQNGVELVLVPIGFEAFVFLVNDSNPVVSLTVEEVRDIYSGKVKNWLEVGGDNSPISAITRPRGSGSQTAMISFMNGQPIKPANSIYAGRTLGYSFRYYVDGIVASKNIRLLELNGVYPSKENIRNHTYPIVSNFYAIYRKTDSEREDIQKVIAFVLSEQGQQIVEQSSYISIN
;
A
#
# COMPACT_ATOMS: atom_id res chain seq x y z
N MET A 1 46.13 -11.59 50.99
CA MET A 1 45.15 -10.76 50.30
C MET A 1 43.76 -11.32 50.59
N LYS A 2 42.85 -10.53 51.13
CA LYS A 2 41.49 -11.02 51.47
C LYS A 2 40.75 -11.42 50.19
N ARG A 3 39.98 -12.54 50.23
CA ARG A 3 39.21 -13.06 49.06
C ARG A 3 38.37 -11.97 48.37
N SER A 4 37.84 -11.01 49.12
CA SER A 4 37.11 -9.84 48.62
C SER A 4 37.94 -8.88 47.77
N THR A 5 39.25 -8.74 48.09
CA THR A 5 40.17 -7.86 47.32
C THR A 5 40.50 -8.47 45.98
N CYS A 6 40.67 -9.80 45.90
CA CYS A 6 40.89 -10.49 44.64
C CYS A 6 39.67 -10.38 43.69
N VAL A 7 38.45 -10.55 44.22
CA VAL A 7 37.21 -10.42 43.44
C VAL A 7 37.05 -9.00 42.90
N LEU A 8 37.35 -7.99 43.70
CA LEU A 8 37.28 -6.59 43.32
C LEU A 8 38.27 -6.25 42.18
N ILE A 9 39.48 -6.78 42.26
CA ILE A 9 40.51 -6.60 41.24
C ILE A 9 40.07 -7.28 39.92
N CYS A 10 39.54 -8.51 39.98
CA CYS A 10 39.04 -9.22 38.82
C CYS A 10 37.86 -8.47 38.13
N LEU A 11 36.92 -7.93 38.91
CA LEU A 11 35.84 -7.11 38.39
C LEU A 11 36.32 -5.81 37.76
N LEU A 12 37.30 -5.12 38.37
CA LEU A 12 37.89 -3.91 37.79
C LEU A 12 38.67 -4.19 36.48
N CYS A 13 39.31 -5.35 36.39
CA CYS A 13 39.98 -5.76 35.14
C CYS A 13 39.03 -6.21 34.07
N ALA A 14 37.90 -6.82 34.43
CA ALA A 14 36.88 -7.28 33.44
C ALA A 14 36.01 -6.12 32.92
N LEU A 15 35.77 -5.08 33.74
CA LEU A 15 34.90 -3.95 33.36
C LEU A 15 35.29 -3.24 32.05
N PRO A 16 36.57 -2.92 31.77
CA PRO A 16 36.96 -2.32 30.49
C PRO A 16 36.64 -3.21 29.27
N PHE A 17 36.77 -4.52 29.40
CA PHE A 17 36.46 -5.47 28.34
C PHE A 17 34.94 -5.54 28.08
N ILE A 18 34.15 -5.59 29.16
CA ILE A 18 32.69 -5.58 29.06
C ILE A 18 32.21 -4.26 28.45
N LEU A 19 32.78 -3.13 28.83
CA LEU A 19 32.45 -1.83 28.27
C LEU A 19 32.89 -1.71 26.81
N PHE A 20 34.03 -2.28 26.46
CA PHE A 20 34.51 -2.34 25.09
C PHE A 20 33.62 -3.23 24.21
N ASP A 21 33.25 -4.43 24.68
CA ASP A 21 32.33 -5.32 23.98
C ASP A 21 30.94 -4.70 23.86
N ALA A 22 30.43 -4.05 24.89
CA ALA A 22 29.17 -3.30 24.82
C ALA A 22 29.26 -2.11 23.84
N PHE A 23 30.37 -1.38 23.83
CA PHE A 23 30.61 -0.30 22.87
C PHE A 23 30.70 -0.83 21.45
N VAL A 24 31.44 -1.90 21.20
CA VAL A 24 31.55 -2.55 19.89
C VAL A 24 30.19 -3.08 19.47
N TYR A 25 29.47 -3.77 20.33
CA TYR A 25 28.13 -4.27 20.09
C TYR A 25 27.16 -3.13 19.74
N LEU A 26 27.08 -2.08 20.55
CA LEU A 26 26.22 -0.93 20.32
C LEU A 26 26.63 -0.14 19.06
N HIS A 27 27.93 0.02 18.81
CA HIS A 27 28.43 0.73 17.63
C HIS A 27 28.18 -0.09 16.36
N PHE A 28 28.46 -1.41 16.42
CA PHE A 28 28.22 -2.32 15.29
C PHE A 28 26.73 -2.51 15.02
N THR A 29 25.91 -2.75 16.07
CA THR A 29 24.45 -2.85 15.88
C THR A 29 23.82 -1.55 15.40
N ARG A 30 24.22 -0.39 15.95
CA ARG A 30 23.76 0.91 15.41
C ARG A 30 24.18 1.13 13.96
N ARG A 31 25.43 0.77 13.61
CA ARG A 31 25.95 0.90 12.25
C ARG A 31 25.37 -0.16 11.31
N LEU A 32 25.06 -1.36 11.82
CA LEU A 32 24.43 -2.45 11.09
C LEU A 32 22.91 -2.23 10.93
N MET A 33 22.23 -1.68 11.96
CA MET A 33 20.79 -1.41 11.89
C MET A 33 20.45 -0.09 11.19
N ASN A 34 21.39 0.84 11.07
CA ASN A 34 21.17 2.12 10.40
C ASN A 34 22.44 2.69 9.74
N PRO A 35 23.06 1.97 8.78
CA PRO A 35 24.36 2.37 8.21
C PRO A 35 24.30 3.66 7.39
N PHE A 36 23.11 4.12 7.02
CA PHE A 36 22.86 5.26 6.13
C PHE A 36 22.01 6.36 6.74
N GLY A 37 21.81 6.32 8.06
CA GLY A 37 21.36 7.47 8.85
C GLY A 37 19.87 7.74 8.91
N LYS A 38 19.00 7.15 8.08
CA LYS A 38 17.54 7.31 8.18
C LYS A 38 16.84 6.13 7.50
N GLU A 39 16.14 5.33 8.28
CA GLU A 39 15.30 4.25 7.75
C GLU A 39 14.13 4.81 6.92
N MET A 40 13.75 4.06 5.89
CA MET A 40 12.48 4.28 5.22
C MET A 40 11.38 3.91 6.22
N GLN A 41 10.69 4.90 6.76
CA GLN A 41 9.57 4.66 7.68
C GLN A 41 8.28 4.62 6.87
N GLU A 42 7.57 3.50 6.97
CA GLU A 42 6.20 3.42 6.50
C GLU A 42 5.29 4.20 7.48
N LYS A 43 4.63 5.23 6.99
CA LYS A 43 3.54 5.88 7.72
C LYS A 43 2.24 5.21 7.32
N SER A 44 1.49 4.74 8.31
CA SER A 44 0.10 4.35 8.08
C SER A 44 -0.75 5.58 7.74
N ILE A 45 -1.79 5.37 6.95
CA ILE A 45 -2.78 6.41 6.71
C ILE A 45 -3.46 6.81 8.03
N VAL A 46 -3.59 8.10 8.26
CA VAL A 46 -4.40 8.63 9.36
C VAL A 46 -5.82 8.78 8.82
N LEU A 47 -6.74 7.91 9.25
CA LEU A 47 -8.10 7.88 8.71
C LEU A 47 -8.84 9.20 8.92
N GLN A 48 -8.60 9.87 10.07
CA GLN A 48 -9.19 11.18 10.39
C GLN A 48 -8.91 12.23 9.32
N ASP A 49 -7.74 12.19 8.65
CA ASP A 49 -7.40 13.15 7.60
C ASP A 49 -8.30 13.03 6.36
N PHE A 50 -9.06 11.93 6.24
CA PHE A 50 -9.86 11.59 5.04
C PHE A 50 -11.28 11.19 5.38
N LEU A 51 -11.83 11.64 6.51
CA LEU A 51 -13.22 11.36 6.87
C LEU A 51 -14.19 12.09 5.93
N PRO A 52 -15.28 11.43 5.49
CA PRO A 52 -16.34 12.14 4.78
C PRO A 52 -17.06 13.12 5.71
N PHE A 53 -17.67 14.16 5.16
CA PHE A 53 -18.45 15.18 5.84
C PHE A 53 -17.67 16.05 6.86
N ASP A 54 -16.38 15.84 7.03
CA ASP A 54 -15.52 16.67 7.85
C ASP A 54 -14.97 17.84 7.03
N GLU A 55 -15.10 19.08 7.55
CA GLU A 55 -14.61 20.29 6.88
C GLU A 55 -13.09 20.30 6.75
N GLY A 56 -12.37 19.75 7.75
CA GLY A 56 -10.90 19.62 7.76
C GLY A 56 -10.36 18.47 6.92
N SER A 57 -11.23 17.62 6.37
CA SER A 57 -10.83 16.45 5.60
C SER A 57 -10.08 16.81 4.32
N ARG A 58 -9.06 16.03 4.02
CA ARG A 58 -8.20 16.14 2.82
C ARG A 58 -8.78 15.44 1.59
N ILE A 59 -9.97 14.83 1.70
CA ILE A 59 -10.61 14.22 0.53
C ILE A 59 -10.94 15.25 -0.53
N VAL A 60 -11.00 14.81 -1.77
CA VAL A 60 -11.52 15.63 -2.87
C VAL A 60 -13.01 15.89 -2.66
N LYS A 61 -13.41 17.15 -2.63
CA LYS A 61 -14.79 17.55 -2.39
C LYS A 61 -15.47 17.93 -3.71
N VAL A 62 -16.16 16.96 -4.28
CA VAL A 62 -17.05 17.13 -5.43
C VAL A 62 -18.48 16.84 -4.96
N ARG A 63 -19.42 17.63 -5.39
CA ARG A 63 -20.85 17.34 -5.13
C ARG A 63 -21.40 16.60 -6.34
N ALA A 64 -21.87 15.36 -6.13
CA ALA A 64 -22.51 14.58 -7.17
C ALA A 64 -23.79 15.27 -7.69
N ALA A 65 -24.08 15.12 -8.97
CA ALA A 65 -25.36 15.51 -9.55
C ALA A 65 -26.52 14.80 -8.82
N GLU A 66 -27.72 15.37 -8.90
CA GLU A 66 -28.86 14.92 -8.05
C GLU A 66 -29.24 13.47 -8.29
N GLU A 67 -29.17 13.02 -9.54
CA GLU A 67 -29.46 11.64 -9.94
C GLU A 67 -28.54 10.60 -9.27
N TYR A 68 -27.33 10.98 -8.87
CA TYR A 68 -26.38 10.08 -8.22
C TYR A 68 -26.46 10.13 -6.70
N ARG A 69 -27.13 11.12 -6.12
CA ARG A 69 -27.21 11.24 -4.66
C ARG A 69 -28.25 10.33 -4.07
N PHE A 70 -27.93 9.81 -2.90
CA PHE A 70 -28.88 9.10 -2.03
C PHE A 70 -29.61 10.08 -1.14
N ALA A 71 -30.90 9.85 -0.94
CA ALA A 71 -31.71 10.54 0.06
C ALA A 71 -31.74 9.75 1.39
N SER A 72 -32.13 10.42 2.47
CA SER A 72 -32.34 9.74 3.75
C SER A 72 -33.48 8.75 3.61
N GLY A 73 -33.23 7.46 3.92
CA GLY A 73 -34.20 6.37 3.80
C GLY A 73 -34.08 5.55 2.51
N ASP A 74 -33.23 5.96 1.56
CA ASP A 74 -32.91 5.11 0.42
C ASP A 74 -32.18 3.85 0.86
N VAL A 75 -32.30 2.77 0.07
CA VAL A 75 -31.40 1.63 0.15
C VAL A 75 -30.03 2.09 -0.38
N MET A 76 -29.00 1.91 0.44
CA MET A 76 -27.66 2.36 0.13
C MET A 76 -26.66 1.21 0.27
N PRO A 77 -25.71 1.04 -0.69
CA PRO A 77 -24.72 -0.01 -0.58
C PRO A 77 -23.65 0.33 0.45
N VAL A 78 -23.13 -0.68 1.14
CA VAL A 78 -21.98 -0.57 2.03
C VAL A 78 -20.70 -0.55 1.18
N LEU A 79 -19.95 0.55 1.29
CA LEU A 79 -18.65 0.72 0.63
C LEU A 79 -17.50 0.31 1.56
N ASP A 80 -16.52 -0.40 1.02
CA ASP A 80 -15.30 -0.80 1.72
C ASP A 80 -14.12 -0.81 0.75
N GLY A 81 -12.90 -1.09 1.21
CA GLY A 81 -11.79 -1.19 0.25
C GLY A 81 -10.40 -1.25 0.87
N ALA A 82 -9.44 -1.21 -0.04
CA ALA A 82 -8.03 -1.16 0.27
C ALA A 82 -7.66 0.17 0.95
N THR A 83 -6.75 0.10 1.91
CA THR A 83 -6.26 1.30 2.63
C THR A 83 -5.71 2.36 1.67
N ALA A 84 -5.02 1.95 0.60
CA ALA A 84 -4.48 2.88 -0.38
C ALA A 84 -5.57 3.67 -1.13
N LEU A 85 -6.74 3.08 -1.36
CA LEU A 85 -7.85 3.71 -2.08
C LEU A 85 -8.84 4.43 -1.15
N TYR A 86 -8.62 4.39 0.17
CA TYR A 86 -9.54 4.99 1.14
C TYR A 86 -9.85 6.47 0.85
N PRO A 87 -8.89 7.34 0.52
CA PRO A 87 -9.20 8.73 0.19
C PRO A 87 -10.14 8.89 -1.01
N VAL A 88 -10.04 7.99 -1.99
CA VAL A 88 -10.87 8.04 -3.22
C VAL A 88 -12.30 7.61 -2.92
N TYR A 89 -12.49 6.43 -2.32
CA TYR A 89 -13.86 5.96 -2.08
C TYR A 89 -14.55 6.69 -0.91
N SER A 90 -13.77 7.28 0.02
CA SER A 90 -14.31 8.23 1.00
C SER A 90 -14.82 9.50 0.32
N ALA A 91 -14.13 9.99 -0.73
CA ALA A 91 -14.60 11.13 -1.53
C ALA A 91 -15.85 10.78 -2.35
N PHE A 92 -15.95 9.57 -2.93
CA PHE A 92 -17.19 9.09 -3.58
C PHE A 92 -18.33 9.05 -2.58
N PHE A 93 -18.08 8.49 -1.40
CA PHE A 93 -19.08 8.43 -0.32
C PHE A 93 -19.55 9.85 0.07
N ASN A 94 -18.62 10.77 0.30
CA ASN A 94 -18.93 12.17 0.65
C ASN A 94 -19.76 12.89 -0.43
N ALA A 95 -19.59 12.53 -1.70
CA ALA A 95 -20.29 13.15 -2.82
C ALA A 95 -21.73 12.66 -2.94
N MET A 96 -22.00 11.39 -2.61
CA MET A 96 -23.24 10.69 -2.93
C MET A 96 -24.15 10.46 -1.73
N TYR A 97 -23.59 10.24 -0.54
CA TYR A 97 -24.35 9.78 0.65
C TYR A 97 -24.78 10.96 1.51
N PRO A 98 -25.91 10.86 2.22
CA PRO A 98 -26.32 11.88 3.19
C PRO A 98 -25.45 11.83 4.45
N VAL A 99 -25.32 12.98 5.10
CA VAL A 99 -24.64 13.10 6.39
C VAL A 99 -25.33 12.20 7.43
N GLY A 100 -24.52 11.55 8.28
CA GLY A 100 -25.02 10.64 9.33
C GLY A 100 -25.13 9.18 8.90
N THR A 101 -24.74 8.82 7.67
CA THR A 101 -24.73 7.43 7.19
C THR A 101 -23.46 6.65 7.52
N CYS A 102 -22.49 7.29 8.15
CA CYS A 102 -21.33 6.64 8.75
C CYS A 102 -20.95 7.31 10.08
N SER A 103 -20.42 6.54 11.01
CA SER A 103 -19.91 6.97 12.30
C SER A 103 -18.49 6.44 12.49
N PHE A 104 -17.59 7.29 12.96
CA PHE A 104 -16.19 6.97 13.20
C PHE A 104 -15.85 7.15 14.68
N ASN A 105 -15.32 6.10 15.34
CA ASN A 105 -15.07 6.10 16.78
C ASN A 105 -13.67 6.60 17.19
N GLY A 106 -12.90 7.12 16.25
CA GLY A 106 -11.52 7.56 16.46
C GLY A 106 -10.45 6.56 16.00
N ALA A 107 -10.85 5.31 15.74
CA ALA A 107 -9.96 4.26 15.23
C ALA A 107 -10.50 3.62 13.94
N ASP A 108 -11.78 3.24 13.93
CA ASP A 108 -12.44 2.58 12.81
C ASP A 108 -13.89 3.10 12.64
N PHE A 109 -14.52 2.75 11.52
CA PHE A 109 -15.95 2.97 11.32
C PHE A 109 -16.77 2.00 12.18
N GLU A 110 -17.83 2.50 12.80
CA GLU A 110 -18.73 1.70 13.63
C GLU A 110 -19.54 0.70 12.78
N GLU A 111 -19.96 -0.37 13.43
CA GLU A 111 -20.87 -1.34 12.83
C GLU A 111 -22.17 -0.66 12.40
N GLY A 112 -22.67 -1.02 11.21
CA GLY A 112 -23.85 -0.36 10.62
C GLY A 112 -23.54 0.89 9.80
N SER A 113 -22.30 1.39 9.79
CA SER A 113 -21.89 2.46 8.87
C SER A 113 -21.87 1.96 7.42
N PHE A 114 -22.39 2.75 6.49
CA PHE A 114 -22.33 2.45 5.05
C PHE A 114 -20.94 2.67 4.45
N LEU A 115 -19.99 3.23 5.20
CA LEU A 115 -18.58 3.31 4.85
C LEU A 115 -17.77 2.48 5.85
N GLN A 116 -16.91 1.62 5.31
CA GLN A 116 -15.99 0.76 6.06
C GLN A 116 -14.57 0.87 5.50
N LYS A 117 -13.58 0.45 6.28
CA LYS A 117 -12.19 0.39 5.83
C LYS A 117 -11.48 -0.81 6.48
N ARG A 118 -11.56 -1.98 5.83
CA ARG A 118 -11.03 -3.25 6.36
C ARG A 118 -9.70 -3.69 5.74
N ASN A 119 -9.03 -2.88 4.94
CA ASN A 119 -7.91 -3.20 4.05
C ASN A 119 -8.29 -4.22 2.93
N THR A 120 -7.36 -4.50 2.01
CA THR A 120 -7.64 -5.36 0.84
C THR A 120 -8.18 -6.73 1.24
N GLY A 121 -7.48 -7.44 2.14
CA GLY A 121 -7.89 -8.80 2.54
C GLY A 121 -9.22 -8.83 3.29
N GLY A 122 -9.46 -7.85 4.16
CA GLY A 122 -10.71 -7.70 4.89
C GLY A 122 -11.88 -7.34 3.98
N ALA A 123 -11.68 -6.42 3.02
CA ALA A 123 -12.69 -6.02 2.05
C ALA A 123 -13.11 -7.18 1.13
N PHE A 124 -12.16 -8.00 0.65
CA PHE A 124 -12.49 -9.20 -0.13
C PHE A 124 -13.28 -10.23 0.70
N LYS A 125 -12.99 -10.40 1.98
CA LYS A 125 -13.82 -11.24 2.85
C LYS A 125 -15.20 -10.63 3.04
N ALA A 126 -15.29 -9.32 3.23
CA ALA A 126 -16.55 -8.63 3.45
C ALA A 126 -17.49 -8.71 2.24
N ILE A 127 -16.98 -8.56 1.00
CA ILE A 127 -17.80 -8.69 -0.19
C ILE A 127 -18.29 -10.12 -0.40
N VAL A 128 -17.47 -11.13 -0.12
CA VAL A 128 -17.88 -12.55 -0.22
C VAL A 128 -18.90 -12.92 0.85
N ASN A 129 -18.75 -12.41 2.07
CA ASN A 129 -19.65 -12.69 3.19
C ASN A 129 -20.91 -11.79 3.20
N GLY A 130 -21.04 -10.85 2.27
CA GLY A 130 -22.21 -9.96 2.17
C GLY A 130 -22.24 -8.82 3.19
N THR A 131 -21.12 -8.52 3.88
CA THR A 131 -21.01 -7.38 4.82
C THR A 131 -20.45 -6.12 4.17
N ALA A 132 -20.11 -6.17 2.89
CA ALA A 132 -19.91 -5.04 2.00
C ALA A 132 -20.63 -5.33 0.68
N ASP A 133 -21.06 -4.29 -0.01
CA ASP A 133 -21.75 -4.40 -1.30
C ASP A 133 -20.86 -4.01 -2.46
N ILE A 134 -19.99 -3.02 -2.26
CA ILE A 134 -18.96 -2.59 -3.24
C ILE A 134 -17.64 -2.45 -2.51
N ILE A 135 -16.58 -3.01 -3.09
CA ILE A 135 -15.23 -2.80 -2.58
C ILE A 135 -14.33 -2.12 -3.62
N PHE A 136 -13.46 -1.24 -3.14
CA PHE A 136 -12.48 -0.52 -3.97
C PHE A 136 -11.09 -1.10 -3.73
N CYS A 137 -10.59 -1.87 -4.69
CA CYS A 137 -9.34 -2.62 -4.55
C CYS A 137 -8.56 -2.68 -5.87
N ALA A 138 -7.28 -3.02 -5.80
CA ALA A 138 -6.51 -3.52 -6.93
C ALA A 138 -7.06 -4.90 -7.35
N SER A 139 -6.52 -5.46 -8.44
CA SER A 139 -6.89 -6.81 -8.90
C SER A 139 -6.83 -7.83 -7.77
N PRO A 140 -7.83 -8.73 -7.66
CA PRO A 140 -7.82 -9.80 -6.68
C PRO A 140 -6.66 -10.77 -6.90
N SER A 141 -6.15 -11.34 -5.82
CA SER A 141 -5.23 -12.47 -5.89
C SER A 141 -5.96 -13.75 -6.30
N GLN A 142 -5.19 -14.74 -6.77
CA GLN A 142 -5.74 -16.08 -7.05
C GLN A 142 -6.45 -16.67 -5.82
N GLU A 143 -5.88 -16.50 -4.63
CA GLU A 143 -6.48 -16.97 -3.37
C GLU A 143 -7.81 -16.28 -3.04
N GLN A 144 -7.94 -14.99 -3.36
CA GLN A 144 -9.18 -14.25 -3.17
C GLN A 144 -10.26 -14.69 -4.15
N LEU A 145 -9.88 -14.97 -5.40
CA LEU A 145 -10.81 -15.52 -6.39
C LEU A 145 -11.26 -16.95 -6.03
N GLU A 146 -10.34 -17.79 -5.57
CA GLU A 146 -10.65 -19.13 -5.10
C GLU A 146 -11.57 -19.11 -3.86
N TYR A 147 -11.30 -18.20 -2.92
CA TYR A 147 -12.17 -18.01 -1.76
C TYR A 147 -13.58 -17.59 -2.18
N ALA A 148 -13.72 -16.66 -3.10
CA ALA A 148 -15.03 -16.27 -3.63
C ALA A 148 -15.75 -17.45 -4.31
N ALA A 149 -15.05 -18.19 -5.18
CA ALA A 149 -15.60 -19.35 -5.87
C ALA A 149 -16.03 -20.47 -4.91
N GLN A 150 -15.25 -20.77 -3.87
CA GLN A 150 -15.60 -21.74 -2.82
C GLN A 150 -16.85 -21.37 -2.04
N ASN A 151 -17.16 -20.08 -1.95
CA ASN A 151 -18.38 -19.56 -1.32
C ASN A 151 -19.53 -19.30 -2.33
N GLY A 152 -19.37 -19.72 -3.59
CA GLY A 152 -20.39 -19.57 -4.63
C GLY A 152 -20.57 -18.11 -5.09
N VAL A 153 -19.58 -17.24 -4.87
CA VAL A 153 -19.62 -15.82 -5.23
C VAL A 153 -18.83 -15.58 -6.49
N GLU A 154 -19.47 -15.04 -7.51
CA GLU A 154 -18.82 -14.49 -8.71
C GLU A 154 -18.72 -12.97 -8.57
N LEU A 155 -17.54 -12.41 -8.86
CA LEU A 155 -17.25 -10.99 -8.72
C LEU A 155 -17.23 -10.29 -10.09
N VAL A 156 -17.82 -9.10 -10.14
CA VAL A 156 -17.72 -8.16 -11.26
C VAL A 156 -16.68 -7.12 -10.92
N LEU A 157 -15.71 -6.92 -11.79
CA LEU A 157 -14.62 -5.96 -11.63
C LEU A 157 -14.82 -4.82 -12.64
N VAL A 158 -15.16 -3.63 -12.16
CA VAL A 158 -15.31 -2.43 -13.00
C VAL A 158 -14.05 -1.58 -12.85
N PRO A 159 -13.22 -1.43 -13.90
CA PRO A 159 -12.05 -0.57 -13.86
C PRO A 159 -12.47 0.88 -13.62
N ILE A 160 -11.83 1.58 -12.68
CA ILE A 160 -12.16 2.96 -12.33
C ILE A 160 -10.97 3.91 -12.38
N GLY A 161 -9.78 3.40 -12.64
CA GLY A 161 -8.56 4.18 -12.78
C GLY A 161 -7.33 3.32 -12.94
N PHE A 162 -6.19 3.99 -13.16
CA PHE A 162 -4.88 3.37 -13.30
C PHE A 162 -3.98 3.73 -12.13
N GLU A 163 -3.13 2.78 -11.75
CA GLU A 163 -2.09 2.92 -10.75
C GLU A 163 -0.80 2.24 -11.20
N ALA A 164 0.34 2.78 -10.83
CA ALA A 164 1.62 2.15 -11.08
C ALA A 164 2.09 1.37 -9.86
N PHE A 165 2.56 0.16 -10.10
CA PHE A 165 3.32 -0.60 -9.12
C PHE A 165 4.79 -0.20 -9.22
N VAL A 166 5.33 0.36 -8.13
CA VAL A 166 6.62 1.04 -8.12
C VAL A 166 7.58 0.40 -7.13
N PHE A 167 8.86 0.54 -7.44
CA PHE A 167 9.96 0.16 -6.55
C PHE A 167 10.60 1.41 -5.98
N LEU A 168 11.07 1.29 -4.74
CA LEU A 168 11.56 2.43 -3.98
C LEU A 168 12.81 2.07 -3.19
N VAL A 169 13.69 3.03 -3.11
CA VAL A 169 14.94 2.95 -2.35
C VAL A 169 15.10 4.20 -1.48
N ASN A 170 16.02 4.14 -0.53
CA ASN A 170 16.46 5.36 0.14
C ASN A 170 17.10 6.32 -0.87
N ASP A 171 16.87 7.63 -0.74
CA ASP A 171 17.41 8.68 -1.62
C ASP A 171 18.93 8.70 -1.71
N SER A 172 19.63 8.19 -0.69
CA SER A 172 21.08 8.02 -0.66
C SER A 172 21.59 6.83 -1.49
N ASN A 173 20.71 5.94 -1.99
CA ASN A 173 21.14 4.86 -2.87
C ASN A 173 21.54 5.43 -4.24
N PRO A 174 22.72 5.13 -4.81
CA PRO A 174 23.14 5.67 -6.11
C PRO A 174 22.35 5.09 -7.30
N VAL A 175 21.73 3.92 -7.16
CA VAL A 175 20.93 3.29 -8.23
C VAL A 175 19.65 4.08 -8.46
N VAL A 176 19.47 4.59 -9.66
CA VAL A 176 18.30 5.38 -10.06
C VAL A 176 17.32 4.60 -10.94
N SER A 177 17.79 3.59 -11.63
CA SER A 177 17.03 2.77 -12.56
C SER A 177 17.40 1.30 -12.40
N LEU A 178 16.42 0.42 -12.56
CA LEU A 178 16.59 -1.03 -12.68
C LEU A 178 15.78 -1.52 -13.87
N THR A 179 16.21 -2.60 -14.49
CA THR A 179 15.36 -3.33 -15.43
C THR A 179 14.34 -4.19 -14.66
N VAL A 180 13.26 -4.55 -15.32
CA VAL A 180 12.26 -5.48 -14.77
C VAL A 180 12.92 -6.80 -14.35
N GLU A 181 13.86 -7.30 -15.16
CA GLU A 181 14.55 -8.56 -14.84
C GLU A 181 15.51 -8.43 -13.66
N GLU A 182 16.25 -7.33 -13.52
CA GLU A 182 17.09 -7.09 -12.34
C GLU A 182 16.27 -7.08 -11.06
N VAL A 183 15.10 -6.44 -11.07
CA VAL A 183 14.20 -6.47 -9.91
C VAL A 183 13.74 -7.90 -9.61
N ARG A 184 13.34 -8.67 -10.62
CA ARG A 184 12.97 -10.09 -10.44
C ARG A 184 14.13 -10.92 -9.91
N ASP A 185 15.35 -10.68 -10.39
CA ASP A 185 16.54 -11.39 -9.95
C ASP A 185 16.92 -11.03 -8.50
N ILE A 186 16.71 -9.79 -8.08
CA ILE A 186 16.86 -9.39 -6.68
C ILE A 186 15.83 -10.13 -5.81
N TYR A 187 14.56 -10.10 -6.16
CA TYR A 187 13.50 -10.73 -5.35
C TYR A 187 13.51 -12.26 -5.42
N SER A 188 14.08 -12.87 -6.43
CA SER A 188 14.33 -14.32 -6.48
C SER A 188 15.62 -14.73 -5.74
N GLY A 189 16.43 -13.77 -5.31
CA GLY A 189 17.67 -14.01 -4.58
C GLY A 189 18.86 -14.39 -5.45
N LYS A 190 18.80 -14.17 -6.76
CA LYS A 190 19.94 -14.34 -7.69
C LYS A 190 20.93 -13.18 -7.53
N VAL A 191 20.42 -11.93 -7.52
CA VAL A 191 21.20 -10.71 -7.26
C VAL A 191 21.07 -10.37 -5.78
N LYS A 192 22.20 -10.18 -5.09
CA LYS A 192 22.23 -9.97 -3.63
C LYS A 192 23.02 -8.75 -3.21
N ASN A 193 23.74 -8.12 -4.12
CA ASN A 193 24.58 -6.96 -3.86
C ASN A 193 24.26 -5.85 -4.86
N TRP A 194 24.17 -4.62 -4.36
CA TRP A 194 23.90 -3.46 -5.21
C TRP A 194 24.95 -3.23 -6.27
N LEU A 195 26.21 -3.68 -6.03
CA LEU A 195 27.28 -3.58 -7.04
C LEU A 195 26.93 -4.33 -8.33
N GLU A 196 26.16 -5.41 -8.25
CA GLU A 196 25.74 -6.23 -9.40
C GLU A 196 24.79 -5.48 -10.35
N VAL A 197 24.17 -4.41 -9.85
CA VAL A 197 23.20 -3.56 -10.58
C VAL A 197 23.62 -2.08 -10.60
N GLY A 198 24.92 -1.82 -10.55
CA GLY A 198 25.50 -0.48 -10.72
C GLY A 198 25.50 0.39 -9.45
N GLY A 199 25.25 -0.17 -8.30
CA GLY A 199 25.30 0.51 -7.01
C GLY A 199 26.62 0.30 -6.26
N ASP A 200 26.62 0.68 -4.98
CA ASP A 200 27.76 0.48 -4.10
C ASP A 200 27.92 -1.01 -3.72
N ASN A 201 29.13 -1.38 -3.27
CA ASN A 201 29.36 -2.71 -2.71
C ASN A 201 28.67 -2.86 -1.34
N SER A 202 27.38 -3.11 -1.38
CA SER A 202 26.57 -3.32 -0.18
C SER A 202 25.46 -4.35 -0.45
N PRO A 203 25.10 -5.18 0.55
CA PRO A 203 24.02 -6.16 0.41
C PRO A 203 22.70 -5.47 0.11
N ILE A 204 21.84 -6.14 -0.67
CA ILE A 204 20.46 -5.73 -0.89
C ILE A 204 19.59 -6.32 0.21
N SER A 205 18.76 -5.48 0.84
CA SER A 205 17.66 -5.90 1.73
C SER A 205 16.33 -5.70 1.00
N ALA A 206 15.85 -6.72 0.30
CA ALA A 206 14.57 -6.67 -0.41
C ALA A 206 13.43 -7.04 0.57
N ILE A 207 12.58 -6.07 0.87
CA ILE A 207 11.46 -6.27 1.80
C ILE A 207 10.24 -6.85 1.09
N THR A 208 9.45 -7.62 1.82
CA THR A 208 8.15 -8.16 1.35
C THR A 208 7.02 -7.59 2.21
N ARG A 209 5.81 -7.65 1.67
CA ARG A 209 4.60 -7.18 2.35
C ARG A 209 3.79 -8.36 2.90
N PRO A 210 2.89 -8.12 3.85
CA PRO A 210 2.02 -9.18 4.37
C PRO A 210 1.21 -9.85 3.26
N ARG A 211 1.05 -11.18 3.37
CA ARG A 211 0.20 -11.96 2.47
C ARG A 211 -1.23 -11.42 2.46
N GLY A 212 -1.85 -11.33 1.30
CA GLY A 212 -3.20 -10.79 1.13
C GLY A 212 -3.27 -9.26 1.06
N SER A 213 -2.15 -8.53 1.18
CA SER A 213 -2.12 -7.11 0.84
C SER A 213 -2.10 -6.90 -0.68
N GLY A 214 -2.71 -5.81 -1.16
CA GLY A 214 -2.72 -5.47 -2.59
C GLY A 214 -1.32 -5.37 -3.18
N SER A 215 -0.37 -4.76 -2.46
CA SER A 215 1.02 -4.65 -2.92
C SER A 215 1.73 -6.00 -2.99
N GLN A 216 1.45 -6.95 -2.07
CA GLN A 216 2.01 -8.29 -2.16
C GLN A 216 1.42 -9.07 -3.32
N THR A 217 0.13 -8.92 -3.58
CA THR A 217 -0.55 -9.51 -4.74
C THR A 217 0.06 -9.01 -6.05
N ALA A 218 0.26 -7.69 -6.17
CA ALA A 218 0.92 -7.09 -7.33
C ALA A 218 2.36 -7.60 -7.49
N MET A 219 3.12 -7.77 -6.40
CA MET A 219 4.46 -8.32 -6.44
C MET A 219 4.50 -9.77 -6.91
N ILE A 220 3.57 -10.62 -6.45
CA ILE A 220 3.46 -12.01 -6.92
C ILE A 220 3.18 -12.04 -8.43
N SER A 221 2.27 -11.20 -8.92
CA SER A 221 1.99 -11.07 -10.35
C SER A 221 3.20 -10.57 -11.13
N PHE A 222 3.90 -9.55 -10.61
CA PHE A 222 5.13 -9.01 -11.20
C PHE A 222 6.22 -10.07 -11.36
N MET A 223 6.37 -10.97 -10.38
CA MET A 223 7.37 -12.05 -10.42
C MET A 223 7.12 -13.09 -11.52
N ASN A 224 5.96 -13.09 -12.13
CA ASN A 224 5.60 -13.96 -13.26
C ASN A 224 5.99 -15.44 -13.03
N GLY A 225 5.59 -15.99 -11.90
CA GLY A 225 5.85 -17.39 -11.51
C GLY A 225 7.24 -17.64 -10.90
N GLN A 226 8.14 -16.67 -10.87
CA GLN A 226 9.39 -16.82 -10.16
C GLN A 226 9.17 -16.78 -8.64
N PRO A 227 9.87 -17.62 -7.86
CA PRO A 227 9.71 -17.62 -6.40
C PRO A 227 10.25 -16.33 -5.78
N ILE A 228 9.53 -15.79 -4.79
CA ILE A 228 10.02 -14.69 -3.96
C ILE A 228 10.89 -15.30 -2.84
N LYS A 229 12.19 -15.12 -2.94
CA LYS A 229 13.20 -15.56 -1.97
C LYS A 229 14.17 -14.41 -1.67
N PRO A 230 13.70 -13.31 -1.09
CA PRO A 230 14.57 -12.18 -0.86
C PRO A 230 15.71 -12.58 0.07
N ALA A 231 16.92 -12.13 -0.26
CA ALA A 231 18.04 -12.19 0.65
C ALA A 231 17.73 -11.23 1.81
N ASN A 232 17.19 -11.74 2.89
CA ASN A 232 17.07 -10.97 4.13
C ASN A 232 18.45 -10.90 4.74
N SER A 233 19.22 -9.89 4.38
CA SER A 233 20.44 -9.59 5.09
C SER A 233 20.04 -9.02 6.45
N ILE A 234 20.28 -9.78 7.52
CA ILE A 234 20.29 -9.26 8.90
C ILE A 234 21.42 -8.24 9.11
N TYR A 235 22.32 -8.12 8.14
CA TYR A 235 23.36 -7.10 8.04
C TYR A 235 22.79 -5.98 7.20
N ALA A 236 22.62 -4.83 7.82
CA ALA A 236 22.17 -3.57 7.25
C ALA A 236 22.56 -3.37 5.77
N GLY A 237 21.72 -3.91 4.92
CA GLY A 237 21.77 -3.66 3.49
C GLY A 237 20.91 -2.46 3.13
N ARG A 238 21.20 -1.84 1.99
CA ARG A 238 20.30 -0.82 1.46
C ARG A 238 19.00 -1.48 1.03
N THR A 239 17.89 -0.95 1.50
CA THR A 239 16.56 -1.53 1.28
C THR A 239 16.06 -1.27 -0.13
N LEU A 240 15.49 -2.31 -0.76
CA LEU A 240 14.59 -2.22 -1.89
C LEU A 240 13.18 -2.55 -1.42
N GLY A 241 12.25 -1.62 -1.60
CA GLY A 241 10.84 -1.78 -1.28
C GLY A 241 9.97 -1.67 -2.52
N TYR A 242 8.67 -1.96 -2.37
CA TYR A 242 7.67 -1.77 -3.41
C TYR A 242 6.33 -1.32 -2.81
N SER A 243 5.59 -0.59 -3.61
CA SER A 243 4.24 -0.13 -3.25
C SER A 243 3.49 0.31 -4.52
N PHE A 244 2.29 0.83 -4.32
CA PHE A 244 1.60 1.62 -5.34
C PHE A 244 2.06 3.08 -5.27
N ARG A 245 2.22 3.71 -6.42
CA ARG A 245 2.81 5.05 -6.55
C ARG A 245 2.09 6.10 -5.70
N TYR A 246 0.76 6.14 -5.81
CA TYR A 246 -0.02 7.12 -5.06
C TYR A 246 0.11 6.93 -3.54
N TYR A 247 0.14 5.70 -3.07
CA TYR A 247 0.36 5.42 -1.65
C TYR A 247 1.69 5.99 -1.14
N VAL A 248 2.73 5.93 -1.97
CA VAL A 248 4.04 6.51 -1.63
C VAL A 248 4.01 8.04 -1.65
N ASP A 249 3.47 8.64 -2.70
CA ASP A 249 3.49 10.10 -2.91
C ASP A 249 2.42 10.84 -2.07
N GLY A 250 1.23 10.29 -2.00
CA GLY A 250 0.06 10.95 -1.42
C GLY A 250 -0.15 10.67 0.07
N ILE A 251 0.11 9.47 0.51
CA ILE A 251 -0.23 9.00 1.87
C ILE A 251 1.02 8.89 2.74
N VAL A 252 2.06 8.26 2.24
CA VAL A 252 3.26 7.94 3.04
C VAL A 252 4.25 9.10 3.05
N ALA A 253 4.26 9.98 2.04
CA ALA A 253 5.09 11.18 1.88
C ALA A 253 6.36 11.15 2.75
N SER A 254 7.12 10.07 2.67
CA SER A 254 8.30 9.84 3.51
C SER A 254 9.46 10.67 2.96
N LYS A 255 10.08 11.44 3.83
CA LYS A 255 11.38 12.05 3.52
C LYS A 255 12.39 10.92 3.33
N ASN A 256 13.28 11.04 2.35
CA ASN A 256 14.37 10.11 2.03
C ASN A 256 13.95 8.84 1.25
N ILE A 257 12.84 8.86 0.54
CA ILE A 257 12.46 7.80 -0.42
C ILE A 257 12.58 8.35 -1.84
N ARG A 258 13.16 7.56 -2.72
CA ARG A 258 13.17 7.79 -4.16
C ARG A 258 12.52 6.60 -4.87
N LEU A 259 11.64 6.90 -5.83
CA LEU A 259 11.12 5.91 -6.77
C LEU A 259 12.19 5.59 -7.80
N LEU A 260 12.31 4.32 -8.13
CA LEU A 260 13.19 3.85 -9.21
C LEU A 260 12.49 3.96 -10.56
N GLU A 261 13.26 4.29 -11.57
CA GLU A 261 12.87 4.03 -12.95
C GLU A 261 12.89 2.53 -13.23
N LEU A 262 11.99 2.06 -14.09
CA LEU A 262 12.03 0.70 -14.62
C LEU A 262 12.28 0.77 -16.13
N ASN A 263 13.30 0.04 -16.58
CA ASN A 263 13.76 0.08 -17.97
C ASN A 263 14.04 1.53 -18.45
N GLY A 264 14.55 2.40 -17.55
CA GLY A 264 14.81 3.81 -17.85
C GLY A 264 13.57 4.71 -17.90
N VAL A 265 12.40 4.22 -17.49
CA VAL A 265 11.16 4.99 -17.49
C VAL A 265 10.74 5.32 -16.05
N TYR A 266 10.63 6.61 -15.74
CA TYR A 266 10.14 7.08 -14.44
C TYR A 266 8.62 6.92 -14.34
N PRO A 267 8.04 6.50 -13.20
CA PRO A 267 6.60 6.34 -13.02
C PRO A 267 5.87 7.69 -12.87
N SER A 268 6.00 8.59 -13.85
CA SER A 268 5.23 9.84 -13.90
C SER A 268 3.76 9.57 -14.23
N LYS A 269 2.86 10.52 -13.91
CA LYS A 269 1.45 10.41 -14.33
C LYS A 269 1.31 10.23 -15.83
N GLU A 270 2.14 10.94 -16.61
CA GLU A 270 2.16 10.85 -18.05
C GLU A 270 2.56 9.44 -18.54
N ASN A 271 3.67 8.90 -18.01
CA ASN A 271 4.17 7.58 -18.39
C ASN A 271 3.25 6.43 -17.95
N ILE A 272 2.44 6.65 -16.91
CA ILE A 272 1.41 5.69 -16.50
C ILE A 272 0.20 5.79 -17.42
N ARG A 273 -0.28 7.00 -17.72
CA ARG A 273 -1.44 7.24 -18.59
C ARG A 273 -1.22 6.70 -20.02
N ASN A 274 -0.04 6.91 -20.57
CA ASN A 274 0.31 6.44 -21.91
C ASN A 274 0.90 5.02 -21.96
N HIS A 275 0.92 4.31 -20.79
CA HIS A 275 1.43 2.96 -20.64
C HIS A 275 2.91 2.76 -21.05
N THR A 276 3.74 3.83 -21.02
CA THR A 276 5.19 3.72 -21.24
C THR A 276 5.88 3.14 -20.01
N TYR A 277 5.36 3.40 -18.80
CA TYR A 277 5.85 2.74 -17.59
C TYR A 277 5.48 1.26 -17.60
N PRO A 278 6.42 0.32 -17.36
CA PRO A 278 6.20 -1.10 -17.62
C PRO A 278 5.12 -1.77 -16.77
N ILE A 279 4.81 -1.24 -15.58
CA ILE A 279 3.90 -1.89 -14.64
C ILE A 279 2.79 -0.94 -14.25
N VAL A 280 1.79 -0.90 -15.11
CA VAL A 280 0.54 -0.19 -14.88
C VAL A 280 -0.55 -1.23 -14.63
N SER A 281 -1.38 -1.01 -13.63
CA SER A 281 -2.53 -1.85 -13.31
C SER A 281 -3.77 -1.01 -13.06
N ASN A 282 -4.92 -1.59 -13.32
CA ASN A 282 -6.19 -0.99 -12.93
C ASN A 282 -6.42 -1.14 -11.43
N PHE A 283 -7.18 -0.23 -10.87
CA PHE A 283 -7.92 -0.47 -9.65
C PHE A 283 -9.43 -0.43 -9.98
N TYR A 284 -10.21 -1.09 -9.13
CA TYR A 284 -11.56 -1.48 -9.48
C TYR A 284 -12.57 -1.09 -8.39
N ALA A 285 -13.80 -0.80 -8.81
CA ALA A 285 -14.98 -1.03 -8.00
C ALA A 285 -15.43 -2.47 -8.25
N ILE A 286 -15.58 -3.27 -7.18
CA ILE A 286 -15.86 -4.70 -7.26
C ILE A 286 -17.14 -4.99 -6.50
N TYR A 287 -18.07 -5.72 -7.11
CA TYR A 287 -19.32 -6.13 -6.49
C TYR A 287 -19.68 -7.58 -6.88
N ARG A 288 -20.65 -8.19 -6.18
CA ARG A 288 -21.12 -9.55 -6.50
C ARG A 288 -21.95 -9.53 -7.77
N LYS A 289 -21.75 -10.48 -8.65
CA LYS A 289 -22.51 -10.61 -9.90
C LYS A 289 -24.03 -10.77 -9.66
N THR A 290 -24.42 -11.41 -8.56
CA THR A 290 -25.84 -11.50 -8.15
C THR A 290 -26.51 -10.16 -7.90
N ASP A 291 -25.71 -9.12 -7.64
CA ASP A 291 -26.18 -7.78 -7.33
C ASP A 291 -26.18 -6.85 -8.56
N SER A 292 -25.90 -7.38 -9.77
CA SER A 292 -25.77 -6.56 -10.97
C SER A 292 -27.03 -5.76 -11.34
N GLU A 293 -28.22 -6.23 -10.93
CA GLU A 293 -29.50 -5.56 -11.19
C GLU A 293 -29.93 -4.64 -10.05
N ARG A 294 -29.14 -4.51 -8.98
CA ARG A 294 -29.44 -3.61 -7.85
C ARG A 294 -29.21 -2.16 -8.25
N GLU A 295 -30.27 -1.37 -8.24
CA GLU A 295 -30.25 0.05 -8.63
C GLU A 295 -29.29 0.90 -7.80
N ASP A 296 -29.19 0.63 -6.49
CA ASP A 296 -28.30 1.32 -5.57
C ASP A 296 -26.81 1.07 -5.92
N ILE A 297 -26.45 -0.16 -6.29
CA ILE A 297 -25.10 -0.50 -6.75
C ILE A 297 -24.81 0.16 -8.09
N GLN A 298 -25.73 0.06 -9.05
CA GLN A 298 -25.55 0.65 -10.38
C GLN A 298 -25.45 2.17 -10.33
N LYS A 299 -26.16 2.82 -9.39
CA LYS A 299 -26.05 4.26 -9.13
C LYS A 299 -24.63 4.64 -8.69
N VAL A 300 -24.00 3.88 -7.79
CA VAL A 300 -22.59 4.12 -7.38
C VAL A 300 -21.65 3.90 -8.55
N ILE A 301 -21.78 2.80 -9.28
CA ILE A 301 -20.93 2.49 -10.44
C ILE A 301 -21.07 3.58 -11.52
N ALA A 302 -22.29 4.02 -11.83
CA ALA A 302 -22.54 5.09 -12.80
C ALA A 302 -21.87 6.41 -12.35
N PHE A 303 -21.98 6.79 -11.08
CA PHE A 303 -21.29 7.97 -10.57
C PHE A 303 -19.77 7.85 -10.67
N VAL A 304 -19.21 6.75 -10.22
CA VAL A 304 -17.75 6.54 -10.25
C VAL A 304 -17.18 6.64 -11.66
N LEU A 305 -17.92 6.16 -12.68
CA LEU A 305 -17.55 6.24 -14.09
C LEU A 305 -17.90 7.59 -14.75
N SER A 306 -18.72 8.42 -14.11
CA SER A 306 -19.07 9.75 -14.62
C SER A 306 -17.88 10.71 -14.62
N GLU A 307 -18.00 11.82 -15.34
CA GLU A 307 -17.00 12.89 -15.34
C GLU A 307 -16.67 13.38 -13.91
N GLN A 308 -17.69 13.54 -13.06
CA GLN A 308 -17.51 13.96 -11.67
C GLN A 308 -16.77 12.91 -10.82
N GLY A 309 -17.09 11.63 -11.00
CA GLY A 309 -16.40 10.54 -10.33
C GLY A 309 -14.93 10.43 -10.80
N GLN A 310 -14.69 10.56 -12.09
CA GLN A 310 -13.33 10.53 -12.65
C GLN A 310 -12.52 11.78 -12.28
N GLN A 311 -13.17 12.93 -12.07
CA GLN A 311 -12.53 14.10 -11.48
C GLN A 311 -12.04 13.82 -10.06
N ILE A 312 -12.81 13.08 -9.24
CA ILE A 312 -12.35 12.66 -7.91
C ILE A 312 -11.11 11.78 -8.03
N VAL A 313 -11.11 10.81 -8.94
CA VAL A 313 -9.95 9.93 -9.19
C VAL A 313 -8.71 10.75 -9.52
N GLU A 314 -8.79 11.65 -10.50
CA GLU A 314 -7.66 12.46 -10.97
C GLU A 314 -7.15 13.43 -9.90
N GLN A 315 -8.04 14.12 -9.19
CA GLN A 315 -7.68 15.04 -8.12
C GLN A 315 -7.17 14.33 -6.86
N SER A 316 -7.52 13.07 -6.67
CA SER A 316 -6.93 12.21 -5.64
C SER A 316 -5.56 11.66 -6.03
N SER A 317 -4.95 12.19 -7.09
CA SER A 317 -3.62 11.85 -7.63
C SER A 317 -3.51 10.51 -8.33
N TYR A 318 -4.58 9.76 -8.46
CA TYR A 318 -4.66 8.59 -9.34
C TYR A 318 -4.78 9.02 -10.81
N ILE A 319 -4.87 8.10 -11.72
CA ILE A 319 -5.06 8.35 -13.13
C ILE A 319 -6.43 7.83 -13.53
N SER A 320 -7.27 8.75 -14.03
CA SER A 320 -8.60 8.44 -14.52
C SER A 320 -8.55 7.52 -15.75
N ILE A 321 -9.66 6.83 -16.03
CA ILE A 321 -9.80 5.97 -17.20
C ILE A 321 -10.21 6.75 -18.46
N ASN A 322 -10.58 8.04 -18.32
CA ASN A 322 -11.02 8.93 -19.39
C ASN A 322 -9.89 9.85 -19.85
#